data_e40af5249de490231ed7f7a085d107e8
#
_entry.id   e40af5249de490231ed7f7a085d107e8
#
_cell.length_a   1.000
_cell.length_b   1.000
_cell.length_c   1.000
_cell.angle_alpha   90.00
_cell.angle_beta   90.00
_cell.angle_gamma   90.00
#
_symmetry.space_group_name_H-M   'P 1'
#
loop_
_entity.id
_entity.type
_entity.pdbx_description
1 polymer ?
#
loop_
_entity_poly.entity_id
_entity_poly.type
_entity_poly.pdbx_seq_one_letter_code
_entity_poly.pdbx_strand_id
1 'polypeptide(L)'
;VACCTDRSVEKLCDDVYRMVKKRIYTNIIKILLRNEFPGQLDDCEDKGLDFLIEQSWKRAVHGDSPSFIHFGFQAVPPLIGIGAPIHIFLPDVARYLGTTCLIPKDAEVANAIGALAGRVSVICEAQVKLRESQSGEQLYFVHARDMTLTAEEKEDAISIAKEACE
;
A
#
# COMPACT_ATOMS: atom_id res chain seq x y z
N VAL A 1 -19.20 -22.48 -12.08
CA VAL A 1 -18.94 -22.26 -10.66
C VAL A 1 -20.26 -22.26 -9.87
N ALA A 2 -21.29 -21.51 -10.29
CA ALA A 2 -22.62 -21.48 -9.63
C ALA A 2 -23.30 -22.85 -9.62
N CYS A 3 -23.07 -23.67 -10.65
CA CYS A 3 -23.68 -25.03 -10.78
C CYS A 3 -23.13 -26.04 -9.75
N CYS A 4 -21.96 -25.74 -9.11
CA CYS A 4 -21.33 -26.65 -8.15
C CYS A 4 -21.62 -26.30 -6.69
N THR A 5 -22.30 -25.17 -6.40
CA THR A 5 -22.39 -24.64 -5.03
C THR A 5 -23.82 -24.46 -4.51
N ASP A 6 -24.86 -24.89 -5.16
CA ASP A 6 -26.28 -24.69 -4.76
C ASP A 6 -26.63 -23.19 -4.44
N ARG A 7 -25.81 -22.23 -4.90
CA ARG A 7 -26.00 -20.79 -4.68
C ARG A 7 -26.53 -20.15 -5.95
N SER A 8 -27.46 -19.20 -5.80
CA SER A 8 -27.87 -18.38 -6.95
C SER A 8 -26.71 -17.56 -7.48
N VAL A 9 -26.69 -17.27 -8.78
CA VAL A 9 -25.66 -16.44 -9.43
C VAL A 9 -25.58 -15.07 -8.77
N GLU A 10 -26.71 -14.46 -8.43
CA GLU A 10 -26.81 -13.17 -7.76
C GLU A 10 -26.05 -13.17 -6.42
N LYS A 11 -26.32 -14.18 -5.59
CA LYS A 11 -25.66 -14.34 -4.29
C LYS A 11 -24.15 -14.53 -4.43
N LEU A 12 -23.71 -15.22 -5.47
CA LEU A 12 -22.30 -15.39 -5.77
C LEU A 12 -21.65 -14.04 -6.16
N CYS A 13 -22.32 -13.25 -6.99
CA CYS A 13 -21.86 -11.91 -7.37
C CYS A 13 -21.76 -10.99 -6.16
N ASP A 14 -22.75 -10.98 -5.29
CA ASP A 14 -22.74 -10.17 -4.06
C ASP A 14 -21.58 -10.56 -3.13
N ASP A 15 -21.34 -11.88 -2.99
CA ASP A 15 -20.21 -12.37 -2.19
C ASP A 15 -18.87 -11.92 -2.78
N VAL A 16 -18.70 -11.98 -4.10
CA VAL A 16 -17.48 -11.49 -4.80
C VAL A 16 -17.32 -9.98 -4.57
N TYR A 17 -18.37 -9.20 -4.79
CA TYR A 17 -18.30 -7.73 -4.58
C TYR A 17 -17.93 -7.38 -3.14
N ARG A 18 -18.51 -8.08 -2.17
CA ARG A 18 -18.18 -7.91 -0.76
C ARG A 18 -16.73 -8.26 -0.46
N MET A 19 -16.21 -9.34 -1.03
CA MET A 19 -14.81 -9.74 -0.87
C MET A 19 -13.85 -8.70 -1.46
N VAL A 20 -14.14 -8.15 -2.63
CA VAL A 20 -13.34 -7.11 -3.26
C VAL A 20 -13.34 -5.84 -2.40
N LYS A 21 -14.51 -5.36 -1.97
CA LYS A 21 -14.62 -4.19 -1.08
C LYS A 21 -13.84 -4.38 0.21
N LYS A 22 -13.94 -5.56 0.82
CA LYS A 22 -13.18 -5.92 2.02
C LYS A 22 -11.67 -5.85 1.78
N ARG A 23 -11.20 -6.39 0.65
CA ARG A 23 -9.78 -6.37 0.32
C ARG A 23 -9.26 -4.95 0.10
N ILE A 24 -10.03 -4.10 -0.59
CA ILE A 24 -9.70 -2.68 -0.77
C ILE A 24 -9.63 -1.98 0.59
N TYR A 25 -10.65 -2.15 1.43
CA TYR A 25 -10.71 -1.61 2.78
C TYR A 25 -9.48 -1.99 3.62
N THR A 26 -9.15 -3.28 3.65
CA THR A 26 -7.99 -3.80 4.39
C THR A 26 -6.67 -3.21 3.88
N ASN A 27 -6.49 -3.15 2.56
CA ASN A 27 -5.25 -2.65 1.96
C ASN A 27 -5.08 -1.15 2.21
N ILE A 28 -6.14 -0.36 2.13
CA ILE A 28 -6.09 1.08 2.44
C ILE A 28 -5.64 1.30 3.88
N ILE A 29 -6.24 0.60 4.84
CA ILE A 29 -5.84 0.71 6.25
C ILE A 29 -4.37 0.36 6.42
N LYS A 30 -3.91 -0.76 5.86
CA LYS A 30 -2.51 -1.18 5.97
C LYS A 30 -1.54 -0.16 5.36
N ILE A 31 -1.89 0.43 4.22
CA ILE A 31 -1.08 1.48 3.58
C ILE A 31 -1.04 2.74 4.45
N LEU A 32 -2.18 3.20 4.95
CA LEU A 32 -2.25 4.38 5.80
C LEU A 32 -1.47 4.19 7.09
N LEU A 33 -1.59 3.02 7.74
CA LEU A 33 -0.85 2.70 8.96
C LEU A 33 0.68 2.65 8.72
N ARG A 34 1.12 2.07 7.59
CA ARG A 34 2.55 2.06 7.24
C ARG A 34 3.10 3.48 7.01
N ASN A 35 2.31 4.33 6.38
CA ASN A 35 2.70 5.73 6.14
C ASN A 35 2.74 6.54 7.45
N GLU A 36 1.83 6.28 8.38
CA GLU A 36 1.77 6.96 9.67
C GLU A 36 2.87 6.48 10.63
N PHE A 37 3.20 5.17 10.58
CA PHE A 37 4.14 4.52 11.49
C PHE A 37 5.25 3.78 10.71
N PRO A 38 6.12 4.50 9.99
CA PRO A 38 7.19 3.89 9.19
C PRO A 38 8.17 3.12 10.09
N GLY A 39 8.55 1.92 9.65
CA GLY A 39 9.49 1.05 10.36
C GLY A 39 8.90 0.27 11.54
N GLN A 40 7.64 0.54 11.94
CA GLN A 40 6.99 -0.19 13.03
C GLN A 40 6.05 -1.29 12.52
N LEU A 41 5.54 -1.14 11.31
CA LEU A 41 4.53 -2.01 10.71
C LEU A 41 4.97 -2.56 9.33
N ASP A 42 6.26 -2.57 9.04
CA ASP A 42 6.79 -2.99 7.72
C ASP A 42 6.58 -4.48 7.46
N ASP A 43 6.69 -5.33 8.48
CA ASP A 43 6.46 -6.78 8.41
C ASP A 43 5.03 -7.15 8.83
N CYS A 44 4.04 -6.55 8.20
CA CYS A 44 2.64 -6.68 8.59
C CYS A 44 1.99 -8.04 8.23
N GLU A 45 2.51 -9.14 8.71
CA GLU A 45 1.76 -10.35 9.03
C GLU A 45 1.30 -10.37 10.50
N ASP A 46 0.93 -9.20 11.04
CA ASP A 46 0.42 -9.11 12.40
C ASP A 46 -1.02 -9.63 12.45
N LYS A 47 -1.17 -10.85 12.98
CA LYS A 47 -2.49 -11.47 13.19
C LYS A 47 -3.42 -10.64 14.07
N GLY A 48 -2.87 -9.85 14.98
CA GLY A 48 -3.62 -8.93 15.83
C GLY A 48 -4.22 -7.79 15.03
N LEU A 49 -3.43 -7.15 14.17
CA LEU A 49 -3.90 -6.11 13.27
C LEU A 49 -4.94 -6.64 12.28
N ASP A 50 -4.70 -7.80 11.69
CA ASP A 50 -5.67 -8.41 10.77
C ASP A 50 -6.99 -8.73 11.47
N PHE A 51 -6.96 -9.19 12.71
CA PHE A 51 -8.15 -9.40 13.53
C PHE A 51 -8.89 -8.08 13.79
N LEU A 52 -8.20 -7.01 14.16
CA LEU A 52 -8.81 -5.70 14.39
C LEU A 52 -9.45 -5.13 13.12
N ILE A 53 -8.76 -5.24 11.98
CA ILE A 53 -9.30 -4.81 10.67
C ILE A 53 -10.55 -5.62 10.33
N GLU A 54 -10.54 -6.92 10.58
CA GLU A 54 -11.70 -7.80 10.34
C GLU A 54 -12.92 -7.40 11.20
N GLN A 55 -12.72 -7.10 12.48
CA GLN A 55 -13.81 -6.66 13.35
C GLN A 55 -14.34 -5.28 12.94
N SER A 56 -13.44 -4.35 12.57
CA SER A 56 -13.82 -3.04 12.07
C SER A 56 -14.64 -3.15 10.77
N TRP A 57 -14.24 -4.01 9.83
CA TRP A 57 -15.00 -4.30 8.62
C TRP A 57 -16.41 -4.83 8.93
N LYS A 58 -16.54 -5.83 9.80
CA LYS A 58 -17.83 -6.40 10.18
C LYS A 58 -18.77 -5.32 10.73
N ARG A 59 -18.25 -4.46 11.59
CA ARG A 59 -19.00 -3.36 12.16
C ARG A 59 -19.43 -2.34 11.09
N ALA A 60 -18.54 -1.96 10.19
CA ALA A 60 -18.83 -1.00 9.13
C ALA A 60 -19.92 -1.50 8.16
N VAL A 61 -19.98 -2.82 7.91
CA VAL A 61 -20.96 -3.43 6.99
C VAL A 61 -22.29 -3.75 7.68
N HIS A 62 -22.26 -4.26 8.91
CA HIS A 62 -23.46 -4.77 9.60
C HIS A 62 -24.01 -3.83 10.68
N GLY A 63 -23.28 -2.75 10.98
CA GLY A 63 -23.62 -1.82 12.06
C GLY A 63 -23.13 -2.30 13.42
N ASP A 64 -23.47 -1.52 14.44
CA ASP A 64 -23.08 -1.81 15.82
C ASP A 64 -23.84 -3.02 16.35
N SER A 65 -23.09 -3.94 16.93
CA SER A 65 -23.63 -5.04 17.75
C SER A 65 -23.31 -4.79 19.22
N PRO A 66 -24.04 -5.38 20.17
CA PRO A 66 -23.69 -5.31 21.58
C PRO A 66 -22.24 -5.78 21.78
N SER A 67 -21.40 -4.90 22.30
CA SER A 67 -19.99 -5.18 22.52
C SER A 67 -19.46 -4.38 23.70
N PHE A 68 -18.48 -4.91 24.41
CA PHE A 68 -17.79 -4.21 25.49
C PHE A 68 -16.83 -3.12 24.99
N ILE A 69 -16.36 -3.23 23.73
CA ILE A 69 -15.40 -2.29 23.15
C ILE A 69 -15.84 -1.96 21.72
N HIS A 70 -15.91 -0.68 21.43
CA HIS A 70 -16.11 -0.18 20.07
C HIS A 70 -14.81 0.41 19.56
N PHE A 71 -14.35 -0.07 18.42
CA PHE A 71 -13.22 0.52 17.71
C PHE A 71 -13.51 0.48 16.21
N GLY A 72 -12.77 1.31 15.46
CA GLY A 72 -12.90 1.37 14.02
C GLY A 72 -11.74 2.19 13.44
N PHE A 73 -11.50 2.02 12.15
CA PHE A 73 -10.55 2.82 11.40
C PHE A 73 -11.29 3.92 10.66
N GLN A 74 -10.75 5.13 10.73
CA GLN A 74 -11.25 6.29 10.00
C GLN A 74 -10.09 6.86 9.19
N ALA A 75 -10.29 7.05 7.89
CA ALA A 75 -9.31 7.69 7.03
C ALA A 75 -9.55 9.20 7.00
N VAL A 76 -8.50 9.96 7.25
CA VAL A 76 -8.54 11.44 7.19
C VAL A 76 -8.46 11.93 5.73
N PRO A 77 -7.53 11.42 4.89
CA PRO A 77 -7.44 11.88 3.51
C PRO A 77 -8.61 11.38 2.66
N PRO A 78 -9.06 12.17 1.68
CA PRO A 78 -10.02 11.72 0.69
C PRO A 78 -9.42 10.60 -0.17
N LEU A 79 -10.27 9.67 -0.61
CA LEU A 79 -9.86 8.60 -1.51
C LEU A 79 -10.09 9.02 -2.96
N ILE A 80 -9.06 8.96 -3.79
CA ILE A 80 -9.16 9.22 -5.23
C ILE A 80 -9.16 7.88 -5.96
N GLY A 81 -10.21 7.61 -6.73
CA GLY A 81 -10.38 6.39 -7.49
C GLY A 81 -10.01 6.54 -8.96
N ILE A 82 -9.15 5.66 -9.46
CA ILE A 82 -8.83 5.55 -10.89
C ILE A 82 -8.97 4.09 -11.33
N GLY A 83 -9.32 3.88 -12.60
CA GLY A 83 -9.55 2.57 -13.19
C GLY A 83 -11.03 2.23 -13.38
N ALA A 84 -11.32 1.38 -14.37
CA ALA A 84 -12.68 1.11 -14.84
C ALA A 84 -13.67 0.65 -13.76
N PRO A 85 -13.38 -0.33 -12.87
CA PRO A 85 -14.36 -0.81 -11.91
C PRO A 85 -14.43 0.01 -10.61
N ILE A 86 -13.65 1.08 -10.47
CA ILE A 86 -13.49 1.76 -9.18
C ILE A 86 -14.78 2.41 -8.66
N HIS A 87 -15.64 2.86 -9.58
CA HIS A 87 -16.94 3.46 -9.25
C HIS A 87 -17.90 2.49 -8.54
N ILE A 88 -17.69 1.16 -8.69
CA ILE A 88 -18.51 0.13 -8.05
C ILE A 88 -18.08 -0.10 -6.60
N PHE A 89 -16.80 0.06 -6.31
CA PHE A 89 -16.22 -0.40 -5.04
C PHE A 89 -15.87 0.73 -4.09
N LEU A 90 -15.22 1.80 -4.62
CA LEU A 90 -14.62 2.83 -3.77
C LEU A 90 -15.62 3.67 -2.96
N PRO A 91 -16.81 4.04 -3.46
CA PRO A 91 -17.77 4.81 -2.70
C PRO A 91 -18.19 4.14 -1.37
N ASP A 92 -18.45 2.84 -1.41
CA ASP A 92 -18.80 2.10 -0.20
C ASP A 92 -17.62 2.00 0.77
N VAL A 93 -16.41 1.74 0.24
CA VAL A 93 -15.19 1.66 1.05
C VAL A 93 -14.88 2.99 1.71
N ALA A 94 -15.02 4.11 1.00
CA ALA A 94 -14.85 5.44 1.55
C ALA A 94 -15.84 5.71 2.69
N ARG A 95 -17.10 5.35 2.49
CA ARG A 95 -18.15 5.45 3.53
C ARG A 95 -17.80 4.62 4.76
N TYR A 96 -17.30 3.38 4.59
CA TYR A 96 -16.88 2.51 5.69
C TYR A 96 -15.67 3.04 6.45
N LEU A 97 -14.82 3.82 5.78
CA LEU A 97 -13.67 4.50 6.38
C LEU A 97 -13.99 5.92 6.85
N GLY A 98 -15.27 6.35 6.80
CA GLY A 98 -15.67 7.67 7.25
C GLY A 98 -15.04 8.84 6.49
N THR A 99 -14.62 8.61 5.22
CA THR A 99 -13.99 9.62 4.38
C THR A 99 -14.76 9.86 3.08
N THR A 100 -14.32 10.85 2.31
CA THR A 100 -14.91 11.18 1.01
C THR A 100 -14.24 10.42 -0.13
N CYS A 101 -15.00 10.21 -1.21
CA CYS A 101 -14.52 9.57 -2.42
C CYS A 101 -14.60 10.55 -3.60
N LEU A 102 -13.51 10.68 -4.34
CA LEU A 102 -13.45 11.45 -5.58
C LEU A 102 -13.12 10.49 -6.74
N ILE A 103 -14.02 10.41 -7.71
CA ILE A 103 -13.79 9.63 -8.94
C ILE A 103 -13.77 10.64 -10.09
N PRO A 104 -12.62 10.93 -10.71
CA PRO A 104 -12.49 11.81 -11.85
C PRO A 104 -13.34 11.33 -13.05
N LYS A 105 -13.77 12.26 -13.89
CA LYS A 105 -14.60 11.95 -15.06
C LYS A 105 -13.95 10.89 -15.97
N ASP A 106 -12.62 10.95 -16.10
CA ASP A 106 -11.85 10.08 -16.98
C ASP A 106 -11.15 8.94 -16.19
N ALA A 107 -11.67 8.60 -15.04
CA ALA A 107 -11.09 7.58 -14.15
C ALA A 107 -10.90 6.23 -14.85
N GLU A 108 -11.81 5.86 -15.74
CA GLU A 108 -11.76 4.56 -16.46
C GLU A 108 -10.59 4.45 -17.41
N VAL A 109 -10.17 5.57 -18.01
CA VAL A 109 -9.07 5.65 -18.97
C VAL A 109 -7.82 6.32 -18.40
N ALA A 110 -7.79 6.56 -17.09
CA ALA A 110 -6.71 7.27 -16.42
C ALA A 110 -5.32 6.66 -16.69
N ASN A 111 -5.23 5.34 -16.79
CA ASN A 111 -3.97 4.66 -17.10
C ASN A 111 -3.47 5.00 -18.52
N ALA A 112 -4.37 5.05 -19.49
CA ALA A 112 -4.02 5.42 -20.86
C ALA A 112 -3.62 6.90 -20.96
N ILE A 113 -4.35 7.78 -20.27
CA ILE A 113 -4.01 9.21 -20.18
C ILE A 113 -2.66 9.38 -19.49
N GLY A 114 -2.42 8.68 -18.39
CA GLY A 114 -1.14 8.70 -17.68
C GLY A 114 0.02 8.22 -18.53
N ALA A 115 -0.17 7.19 -19.35
CA ALA A 115 0.85 6.70 -20.27
C ALA A 115 1.18 7.72 -21.38
N LEU A 116 0.18 8.48 -21.86
CA LEU A 116 0.38 9.52 -22.88
C LEU A 116 1.00 10.80 -22.31
N ALA A 117 0.57 11.20 -21.11
CA ALA A 117 1.01 12.43 -20.46
C ALA A 117 2.23 12.23 -19.56
N GLY A 118 2.53 10.99 -19.19
CA GLY A 118 3.62 10.63 -18.30
C GLY A 118 4.99 10.91 -18.94
N ARG A 119 5.92 11.38 -18.10
CA ARG A 119 7.33 11.46 -18.49
C ARG A 119 8.00 10.14 -18.13
N VAL A 120 8.88 9.67 -18.99
CA VAL A 120 9.76 8.54 -18.66
C VAL A 120 10.67 9.01 -17.53
N SER A 121 10.61 8.33 -16.40
CA SER A 121 11.53 8.53 -15.28
C SER A 121 12.29 7.24 -15.02
N VAL A 122 13.57 7.37 -14.76
CA VAL A 122 14.42 6.27 -14.32
C VAL A 122 14.78 6.54 -12.86
N ILE A 123 14.52 5.57 -11.99
CA ILE A 123 14.95 5.63 -10.60
C ILE A 123 16.21 4.78 -10.50
N CYS A 124 17.27 5.37 -10.02
CA CYS A 124 18.48 4.67 -9.66
C CYS A 124 18.67 4.77 -8.14
N GLU A 125 18.94 3.64 -7.52
CA GLU A 125 19.19 3.56 -6.08
C GLU A 125 20.61 3.08 -5.85
N ALA A 126 21.31 3.77 -4.94
CA ALA A 126 22.59 3.34 -4.42
C ALA A 126 22.52 3.25 -2.89
N GLN A 127 23.04 2.16 -2.34
CA GLN A 127 23.11 1.97 -0.88
C GLN A 127 24.54 2.18 -0.40
N VAL A 128 24.70 3.05 0.60
CA VAL A 128 25.97 3.27 1.28
C VAL A 128 25.92 2.60 2.64
N LYS A 129 26.79 1.61 2.88
CA LYS A 129 26.87 0.87 4.15
C LYS A 129 28.24 1.01 4.76
N LEU A 130 28.28 1.45 6.02
CA LEU A 130 29.50 1.42 6.82
C LEU A 130 29.76 -0.01 7.30
N ARG A 131 30.96 -0.52 7.09
CA ARG A 131 31.43 -1.77 7.68
C ARG A 131 32.82 -1.56 8.31
N GLU A 132 33.02 -2.21 9.44
CA GLU A 132 34.32 -2.29 10.08
C GLU A 132 35.09 -3.47 9.50
N SER A 133 36.31 -3.21 9.01
CA SER A 133 37.20 -4.26 8.54
C SER A 133 37.75 -5.08 9.72
N GLN A 134 38.24 -6.29 9.46
CA GLN A 134 38.94 -7.12 10.47
C GLN A 134 40.18 -6.43 11.06
N SER A 135 40.70 -5.41 10.40
CA SER A 135 41.80 -4.56 10.87
C SER A 135 41.37 -3.39 11.76
N GLY A 136 40.05 -3.22 11.98
CA GLY A 136 39.49 -2.09 12.77
C GLY A 136 39.30 -0.81 11.96
N GLU A 137 39.56 -0.82 10.66
CA GLU A 137 39.34 0.32 9.78
C GLU A 137 37.86 0.39 9.35
N GLN A 138 37.29 1.58 9.37
CA GLN A 138 35.95 1.81 8.89
C GLN A 138 35.96 2.09 7.40
N LEU A 139 35.21 1.29 6.62
CA LEU A 139 35.08 1.43 5.18
C LEU A 139 33.60 1.55 4.80
N TYR A 140 33.34 2.46 3.88
CA TYR A 140 32.01 2.64 3.28
C TYR A 140 31.93 1.80 2.01
N PHE A 141 30.94 0.92 1.96
CA PHE A 141 30.60 0.12 0.78
C PHE A 141 29.42 0.78 0.07
N VAL A 142 29.62 1.10 -1.19
CA VAL A 142 28.60 1.66 -2.08
C VAL A 142 28.10 0.56 -3.02
N HIS A 143 26.85 0.17 -2.85
CA HIS A 143 26.19 -0.80 -3.72
C HIS A 143 25.26 -0.04 -4.66
N ALA A 144 25.56 -0.03 -5.96
CA ALA A 144 24.77 0.61 -7.00
C ALA A 144 24.67 -0.30 -8.21
N ARG A 145 23.45 -0.57 -8.67
CA ARG A 145 23.21 -1.52 -9.77
C ARG A 145 23.93 -2.85 -9.53
N ASP A 146 24.86 -3.20 -10.44
CA ASP A 146 25.62 -4.45 -10.38
C ASP A 146 27.06 -4.24 -9.85
N MET A 147 27.34 -3.07 -9.27
CA MET A 147 28.69 -2.71 -8.81
C MET A 147 28.71 -2.53 -7.30
N THR A 148 29.85 -2.88 -6.70
CA THR A 148 30.18 -2.55 -5.32
C THR A 148 31.53 -1.84 -5.30
N LEU A 149 31.54 -0.62 -4.81
CA LEU A 149 32.71 0.22 -4.67
C LEU A 149 32.95 0.49 -3.18
N THR A 150 34.17 0.89 -2.83
CA THR A 150 34.55 1.20 -1.45
C THR A 150 35.13 2.61 -1.36
N ALA A 151 34.87 3.28 -0.24
CA ALA A 151 35.46 4.57 0.09
C ALA A 151 35.86 4.60 1.57
N GLU A 152 36.89 5.36 1.89
CA GLU A 152 37.38 5.54 3.27
C GLU A 152 36.56 6.62 3.99
N GLU A 153 36.11 7.65 3.25
CA GLU A 153 35.33 8.76 3.79
C GLU A 153 33.85 8.69 3.34
N LYS A 154 32.97 9.19 4.20
CA LYS A 154 31.53 9.21 3.94
C LYS A 154 31.16 10.08 2.74
N GLU A 155 31.81 11.22 2.64
CA GLU A 155 31.60 12.20 1.58
C GLU A 155 31.95 11.61 0.20
N ASP A 156 33.05 10.89 0.12
CA ASP A 156 33.50 10.19 -1.10
C ASP A 156 32.49 9.08 -1.47
N ALA A 157 32.05 8.32 -0.48
CA ALA A 157 31.03 7.28 -0.70
C ALA A 157 29.72 7.85 -1.27
N ILE A 158 29.28 9.00 -0.79
CA ILE A 158 28.07 9.67 -1.29
C ILE A 158 28.31 10.19 -2.72
N SER A 159 29.49 10.71 -3.01
CA SER A 159 29.83 11.19 -4.37
C SER A 159 29.85 10.03 -5.36
N ILE A 160 30.49 8.93 -5.01
CA ILE A 160 30.48 7.68 -5.80
C ILE A 160 29.06 7.16 -6.02
N ALA A 161 28.21 7.19 -4.99
CA ALA A 161 26.81 6.76 -5.09
C ALA A 161 26.01 7.62 -6.09
N LYS A 162 26.23 8.93 -6.10
CA LYS A 162 25.59 9.85 -7.06
C LYS A 162 26.07 9.61 -8.49
N GLU A 163 27.38 9.53 -8.70
CA GLU A 163 27.95 9.24 -10.04
C GLU A 163 27.48 7.89 -10.60
N ALA A 164 27.32 6.89 -9.75
CA ALA A 164 26.83 5.58 -10.17
C ALA A 164 25.32 5.58 -10.55
N CYS A 165 24.60 6.65 -10.19
CA CYS A 165 23.18 6.83 -10.53
C CYS A 165 22.94 7.80 -11.70
N GLU A 166 23.96 8.45 -12.22
CA GLU A 166 23.89 9.25 -13.45
C GLU A 166 24.11 8.38 -14.71
#